data_87265c2d02547d27d5fb90f928fef628
#
_entry.id   87265c2d02547d27d5fb90f928fef628
#
_cell.length_a   1.000
_cell.length_b   1.000
_cell.length_c   1.000
_cell.angle_alpha   90.00
_cell.angle_beta   90.00
_cell.angle_gamma   90.00
#
_symmetry.space_group_name_H-M   'P 1'
#
loop_
_entity.id
_entity.type
_entity.pdbx_description
1 polymer ?
#
loop_
_entity_poly.entity_id
_entity_poly.type
_entity_poly.pdbx_seq_one_letter_code
_entity_poly.pdbx_strand_id
1 'polypeptide(L)'
;RGLGDVYKRQAPYHGAQNRMSNFTPDEVRTMFTLWGIFRSPLFLGGDLPEMPADVLAMLTNEDYLQMHATSYGARELLRRETNGRGTIQWVACGRGCKYAALFNTKDRPARQTLDLTALHLPDNSCALTEIWSGQQLGTFKNRFTATVPAHGALLLRITAE
;
A
#
# COMPACT_ATOMS: atom_id res chain seq x y z
N ARG A 1 13.01 -7.82 -8.69
CA ARG A 1 12.11 -8.96 -8.42
C ARG A 1 10.69 -8.48 -8.66
N GLY A 2 9.93 -9.19 -9.49
CA GLY A 2 8.57 -8.81 -9.84
C GLY A 2 7.51 -9.50 -8.96
N LEU A 3 6.24 -9.16 -9.18
CA LEU A 3 5.07 -9.77 -8.52
C LEU A 3 5.03 -11.30 -8.59
N GLY A 4 5.70 -11.90 -9.58
CA GLY A 4 5.86 -13.35 -9.68
C GLY A 4 6.58 -14.01 -8.51
N ASP A 5 7.36 -13.23 -7.74
CA ASP A 5 7.99 -13.77 -6.53
C ASP A 5 7.00 -13.99 -5.38
N VAL A 6 5.82 -13.38 -5.44
CA VAL A 6 4.76 -13.48 -4.41
C VAL A 6 3.77 -14.59 -4.72
N TYR A 7 3.46 -14.79 -6.00
CA TYR A 7 2.50 -15.79 -6.47
C TYR A 7 3.14 -16.69 -7.52
N LYS A 8 4.26 -17.30 -7.17
CA LYS A 8 4.84 -18.37 -8.01
C LYS A 8 3.96 -19.61 -7.92
N ARG A 9 3.00 -19.70 -8.85
CA ARG A 9 2.68 -20.98 -9.43
C ARG A 9 3.67 -21.18 -10.57
N GLN A 10 4.79 -21.83 -10.30
CA GLN A 10 5.66 -22.25 -11.39
C GLN A 10 4.92 -23.33 -12.18
N ALA A 11 4.67 -23.07 -13.46
CA ALA A 11 4.33 -24.13 -14.37
C ALA A 11 5.33 -25.29 -14.19
N PRO A 12 4.92 -26.54 -14.37
CA PRO A 12 5.75 -27.71 -14.11
C PRO A 12 6.88 -27.80 -15.13
N TYR A 13 7.83 -26.89 -15.02
CA TYR A 13 9.10 -27.00 -15.69
C TYR A 13 10.07 -27.65 -14.71
N HIS A 14 10.46 -28.88 -14.98
CA HIS A 14 11.35 -29.70 -14.17
C HIS A 14 10.83 -30.14 -12.78
N GLY A 15 9.57 -30.57 -12.67
CA GLY A 15 9.05 -31.19 -11.44
C GLY A 15 8.79 -30.24 -10.26
N ALA A 16 8.74 -28.93 -10.51
CA ALA A 16 8.36 -27.95 -9.51
C ALA A 16 6.86 -28.08 -9.19
N GLN A 17 6.55 -28.33 -7.92
CA GLN A 17 5.16 -28.33 -7.45
C GLN A 17 4.59 -26.91 -7.49
N ASN A 18 3.30 -26.78 -7.81
CA ASN A 18 2.56 -25.52 -7.66
C ASN A 18 2.64 -25.04 -6.22
N ARG A 19 3.21 -23.86 -6.00
CA ARG A 19 3.35 -23.27 -4.66
C ARG A 19 2.57 -21.97 -4.60
N MET A 20 1.68 -21.88 -3.63
CA MET A 20 1.08 -20.61 -3.23
C MET A 20 2.08 -19.83 -2.39
N SER A 21 1.96 -18.51 -2.38
CA SER A 21 2.73 -17.67 -1.47
C SER A 21 2.41 -18.02 -0.01
N ASN A 22 3.44 -17.97 0.85
CA ASN A 22 3.27 -18.11 2.30
C ASN A 22 2.93 -16.78 2.99
N PHE A 23 2.77 -15.70 2.24
CA PHE A 23 2.39 -14.41 2.80
C PHE A 23 0.94 -14.41 3.25
N THR A 24 0.70 -13.81 4.41
CA THR A 24 -0.65 -13.46 4.86
C THR A 24 -1.27 -12.40 3.96
N PRO A 25 -2.60 -12.23 3.96
CA PRO A 25 -3.25 -11.15 3.20
C PRO A 25 -2.73 -9.75 3.54
N ASP A 26 -2.37 -9.50 4.81
CA ASP A 26 -1.81 -8.22 5.24
C ASP A 26 -0.39 -8.00 4.71
N GLU A 27 0.44 -9.04 4.67
CA GLU A 27 1.79 -8.97 4.07
C GLU A 27 1.73 -8.76 2.56
N VAL A 28 0.78 -9.40 1.88
CA VAL A 28 0.52 -9.17 0.45
C VAL A 28 0.15 -7.71 0.20
N ARG A 29 -0.81 -7.19 0.97
CA ARG A 29 -1.23 -5.79 0.89
C ARG A 29 -0.06 -4.83 1.15
N THR A 30 0.77 -5.13 2.14
CA THR A 30 1.98 -4.35 2.45
C THR A 30 2.92 -4.28 1.26
N MET A 31 3.16 -5.40 0.62
CA MET A 31 4.05 -5.47 -0.54
C MET A 31 3.50 -4.72 -1.75
N PHE A 32 2.20 -4.89 -2.07
CA PHE A 32 1.56 -4.11 -3.15
C PHE A 32 1.58 -2.61 -2.85
N THR A 33 1.30 -2.23 -1.60
CA THR A 33 1.36 -0.84 -1.16
C THR A 33 2.76 -0.24 -1.35
N LEU A 34 3.79 -0.98 -0.97
CA LEU A 34 5.18 -0.55 -1.13
C LEU A 34 5.55 -0.37 -2.60
N TRP A 35 5.25 -1.37 -3.44
CA TRP A 35 5.54 -1.29 -4.87
C TRP A 35 4.78 -0.18 -5.56
N GLY A 36 3.52 0.04 -5.18
CA GLY A 36 2.69 1.11 -5.74
C GLY A 36 3.24 2.49 -5.42
N ILE A 37 3.53 2.78 -4.15
CA ILE A 37 3.99 4.11 -3.75
C ILE A 37 5.40 4.43 -4.24
N PHE A 38 6.25 3.41 -4.40
CA PHE A 38 7.59 3.55 -5.00
C PHE A 38 7.58 3.59 -6.52
N ARG A 39 6.43 3.29 -7.14
CA ARG A 39 6.32 3.11 -8.58
C ARG A 39 7.30 2.06 -9.14
N SER A 40 7.51 1.00 -8.38
CA SER A 40 8.25 -0.16 -8.88
C SER A 40 7.50 -0.80 -10.05
N PRO A 41 8.18 -1.23 -11.12
CA PRO A 41 7.51 -1.91 -12.22
C PRO A 41 6.68 -3.09 -11.74
N LEU A 42 5.41 -3.15 -12.15
CA LEU A 42 4.50 -4.24 -11.82
C LEU A 42 4.57 -5.31 -12.91
N PHE A 43 5.26 -6.41 -12.63
CA PHE A 43 5.33 -7.57 -13.52
C PHE A 43 4.59 -8.75 -12.90
N LEU A 44 3.60 -9.28 -13.61
CA LEU A 44 2.88 -10.48 -13.21
C LEU A 44 3.66 -11.71 -13.70
N GLY A 45 4.16 -12.51 -12.76
CA GLY A 45 4.84 -13.78 -13.03
C GLY A 45 4.05 -15.00 -12.60
N GLY A 46 2.80 -14.82 -12.18
CA GLY A 46 1.90 -15.89 -11.74
C GLY A 46 0.98 -16.39 -12.85
N ASP A 47 0.35 -17.52 -12.61
CA ASP A 47 -0.70 -18.07 -13.45
C ASP A 47 -2.00 -17.29 -13.19
N LEU A 48 -2.42 -16.43 -14.12
CA LEU A 48 -3.58 -15.57 -13.98
C LEU A 48 -4.89 -16.34 -13.74
N PRO A 49 -5.19 -17.46 -14.44
CA PRO A 49 -6.39 -18.24 -14.18
C PRO A 49 -6.52 -18.80 -12.77
N GLU A 50 -5.41 -18.98 -12.09
CA GLU A 50 -5.35 -19.57 -10.75
C GLU A 50 -5.09 -18.53 -9.65
N MET A 51 -5.12 -17.26 -10.00
CA MET A 51 -4.86 -16.18 -9.05
C MET A 51 -6.01 -16.03 -8.05
N PRO A 52 -5.72 -15.94 -6.73
CA PRO A 52 -6.75 -15.66 -5.73
C PRO A 52 -7.53 -14.38 -6.04
N ALA A 53 -8.83 -14.40 -5.81
CA ALA A 53 -9.73 -13.29 -6.17
C ALA A 53 -9.38 -11.98 -5.44
N ASP A 54 -8.90 -12.05 -4.21
CA ASP A 54 -8.47 -10.89 -3.43
C ASP A 54 -7.21 -10.23 -4.01
N VAL A 55 -6.30 -11.03 -4.55
CA VAL A 55 -5.09 -10.54 -5.24
C VAL A 55 -5.46 -9.93 -6.58
N LEU A 56 -6.32 -10.59 -7.33
CA LEU A 56 -6.83 -10.04 -8.59
C LEU A 56 -7.53 -8.70 -8.36
N ALA A 57 -8.34 -8.60 -7.30
CA ALA A 57 -9.00 -7.34 -6.92
C ALA A 57 -7.98 -6.22 -6.60
N MET A 58 -6.86 -6.55 -5.94
CA MET A 58 -5.78 -5.57 -5.71
C MET A 58 -5.11 -5.14 -7.03
N LEU A 59 -4.84 -6.08 -7.92
CA LEU A 59 -4.19 -5.82 -9.21
C LEU A 59 -5.05 -5.03 -10.19
N THR A 60 -6.37 -5.12 -10.06
CA THR A 60 -7.35 -4.42 -10.90
C THR A 60 -7.96 -3.19 -10.22
N ASN A 61 -7.47 -2.82 -9.03
CA ASN A 61 -7.94 -1.63 -8.33
C ASN A 61 -7.54 -0.37 -9.09
N GLU A 62 -8.51 0.36 -9.61
CA GLU A 62 -8.29 1.52 -10.48
C GLU A 62 -7.56 2.65 -9.74
N ASP A 63 -7.91 2.95 -8.49
CA ASP A 63 -7.26 3.99 -7.69
C ASP A 63 -5.78 3.65 -7.43
N TYR A 64 -5.47 2.39 -7.18
CA TYR A 64 -4.10 1.91 -7.02
C TYR A 64 -3.31 2.03 -8.32
N LEU A 65 -3.88 1.57 -9.44
CA LEU A 65 -3.24 1.65 -10.75
C LEU A 65 -3.05 3.10 -11.19
N GLN A 66 -4.01 3.98 -10.93
CA GLN A 66 -3.89 5.41 -11.20
C GLN A 66 -2.78 6.04 -10.35
N MET A 67 -2.71 5.73 -9.05
CA MET A 67 -1.60 6.17 -8.20
C MET A 67 -0.26 5.69 -8.76
N HIS A 68 -0.15 4.40 -9.07
CA HIS A 68 1.08 3.82 -9.60
C HIS A 68 1.52 4.50 -10.91
N ALA A 69 0.59 4.77 -11.82
CA ALA A 69 0.89 5.37 -13.13
C ALA A 69 1.27 6.87 -13.03
N THR A 70 0.65 7.63 -12.12
CA THR A 70 0.68 9.09 -12.17
C THR A 70 1.34 9.78 -10.97
N SER A 71 1.57 9.06 -9.86
CA SER A 71 2.21 9.66 -8.68
C SER A 71 3.67 10.00 -8.94
N TYR A 72 4.19 10.95 -8.18
CA TYR A 72 5.58 11.40 -8.26
C TYR A 72 6.08 11.90 -6.90
N GLY A 73 7.39 12.06 -6.76
CA GLY A 73 8.01 12.61 -5.57
C GLY A 73 7.78 11.75 -4.31
N ALA A 74 7.72 10.43 -4.48
CA ALA A 74 7.59 9.51 -3.36
C ALA A 74 8.77 9.65 -2.41
N ARG A 75 8.48 9.80 -1.12
CA ARG A 75 9.50 9.95 -0.07
C ARG A 75 9.02 9.39 1.25
N GLU A 76 9.97 8.97 2.06
CA GLU A 76 9.69 8.64 3.45
C GLU A 76 9.35 9.92 4.24
N LEU A 77 8.25 9.90 4.96
CA LEU A 77 7.81 10.99 5.81
C LEU A 77 8.27 10.79 7.27
N LEU A 78 8.13 9.58 7.77
CA LEU A 78 8.45 9.25 9.16
C LEU A 78 8.85 7.79 9.28
N ARG A 79 9.89 7.50 10.06
CA ARG A 79 10.27 6.14 10.47
C ARG A 79 10.44 6.09 11.98
N ARG A 80 9.78 5.12 12.61
CA ARG A 80 9.93 4.78 14.02
C ARG A 80 10.15 3.28 14.13
N GLU A 81 11.38 2.86 13.99
CA GLU A 81 11.78 1.48 13.89
C GLU A 81 12.97 1.17 14.80
N THR A 82 12.94 -0.01 15.39
CA THR A 82 14.07 -0.58 16.15
C THR A 82 14.22 -2.03 15.73
N ASN A 83 15.42 -2.41 15.28
CA ASN A 83 15.74 -3.78 14.85
C ASN A 83 14.78 -4.33 13.78
N GLY A 84 14.43 -3.53 12.77
CA GLY A 84 13.56 -3.95 11.68
C GLY A 84 12.06 -4.00 12.05
N ARG A 85 11.67 -3.61 13.26
CA ARG A 85 10.29 -3.62 13.73
C ARG A 85 9.82 -2.23 14.12
N GLY A 86 8.79 -1.76 13.47
CA GLY A 86 8.34 -0.41 13.69
C GLY A 86 7.18 0.03 12.85
N THR A 87 7.08 1.33 12.67
CA THR A 87 6.10 1.97 11.79
C THR A 87 6.82 2.92 10.86
N ILE A 88 6.40 2.90 9.60
CA ILE A 88 7.02 3.69 8.54
C ILE A 88 5.89 4.38 7.77
N GLN A 89 6.09 5.65 7.44
CA GLN A 89 5.13 6.42 6.66
C GLN A 89 5.82 6.95 5.40
N TRP A 90 5.18 6.73 4.27
CA TRP A 90 5.59 7.25 2.97
C TRP A 90 4.51 8.11 2.38
N VAL A 91 4.91 9.11 1.60
CA VAL A 91 4.00 10.01 0.90
C VAL A 91 4.46 10.19 -0.54
N ALA A 92 3.49 10.44 -1.42
CA ALA A 92 3.72 10.81 -2.80
C ALA A 92 2.73 11.89 -3.24
N CYS A 93 3.08 12.61 -4.29
CA CYS A 93 2.21 13.60 -4.93
C CYS A 93 1.40 12.93 -6.05
N GLY A 94 0.16 13.38 -6.25
CA GLY A 94 -0.70 13.06 -7.38
C GLY A 94 -1.28 14.33 -8.00
N ARG A 95 -2.09 14.18 -9.05
CA ARG A 95 -2.81 15.30 -9.64
C ARG A 95 -3.97 15.72 -8.73
N GLY A 96 -3.85 16.88 -8.06
CA GLY A 96 -4.89 17.40 -7.16
C GLY A 96 -5.04 16.57 -5.87
N CYS A 97 -4.12 15.68 -5.56
CA CYS A 97 -4.17 14.87 -4.36
C CYS A 97 -2.76 14.54 -3.83
N LYS A 98 -2.71 13.99 -2.62
CA LYS A 98 -1.53 13.31 -2.08
C LYS A 98 -1.88 11.85 -1.82
N TYR A 99 -0.86 11.02 -1.80
CA TYR A 99 -0.96 9.64 -1.36
C TYR A 99 -0.12 9.44 -0.10
N ALA A 100 -0.62 8.63 0.82
CA ALA A 100 0.14 8.23 2.00
C ALA A 100 0.03 6.73 2.22
N ALA A 101 1.16 6.10 2.52
CA ALA A 101 1.22 4.69 2.91
C ALA A 101 1.74 4.60 4.35
N LEU A 102 0.99 3.92 5.21
CA LEU A 102 1.32 3.67 6.60
C LEU A 102 1.65 2.19 6.75
N PHE A 103 2.91 1.85 7.03
CA PHE A 103 3.38 0.48 7.17
C PHE A 103 3.61 0.12 8.63
N ASN A 104 3.27 -1.10 9.01
CA ASN A 104 3.55 -1.66 10.32
C ASN A 104 4.33 -2.97 10.17
N THR A 105 5.59 -2.98 10.60
CA THR A 105 6.47 -4.16 10.57
C THR A 105 6.54 -4.90 11.92
N LYS A 106 5.64 -4.55 12.87
CA LYS A 106 5.54 -5.22 14.17
C LYS A 106 4.66 -6.45 14.08
N ASP A 107 4.85 -7.39 15.00
CA ASP A 107 4.04 -8.61 15.16
C ASP A 107 2.66 -8.33 15.83
N ARG A 108 2.30 -7.10 16.03
CA ARG A 108 1.04 -6.64 16.63
C ARG A 108 0.51 -5.40 15.93
N PRO A 109 -0.80 -5.16 15.95
CA PRO A 109 -1.39 -3.92 15.43
C PRO A 109 -0.74 -2.69 16.08
N ALA A 110 -0.55 -1.63 15.29
CA ALA A 110 0.07 -0.40 15.74
C ALA A 110 -0.77 0.82 15.35
N ARG A 111 -1.07 1.65 16.34
CA ARG A 111 -1.69 2.94 16.11
C ARG A 111 -0.68 3.91 15.52
N GLN A 112 -1.04 4.55 14.43
CA GLN A 112 -0.21 5.53 13.74
C GLN A 112 -0.99 6.83 13.55
N THR A 113 -0.32 7.94 13.66
CA THR A 113 -0.86 9.28 13.35
C THR A 113 -0.10 9.86 12.19
N LEU A 114 -0.81 10.18 11.11
CA LEU A 114 -0.33 10.94 9.97
C LEU A 114 -0.55 12.42 10.22
N ASP A 115 0.50 13.21 10.13
CA ASP A 115 0.42 14.66 10.17
C ASP A 115 0.05 15.18 8.77
N LEU A 116 -1.17 15.64 8.59
CA LEU A 116 -1.67 16.16 7.32
C LEU A 116 -1.05 17.52 6.97
N THR A 117 -0.60 18.29 7.96
CA THR A 117 0.06 19.58 7.72
C THR A 117 1.40 19.41 7.00
N ALA A 118 2.10 18.29 7.23
CA ALA A 118 3.35 17.96 6.54
C ALA A 118 3.18 17.62 5.07
N LEU A 119 1.94 17.50 4.58
CA LEU A 119 1.62 17.22 3.16
C LEU A 119 1.55 18.49 2.32
N HIS A 120 1.54 19.67 2.95
CA HIS A 120 1.44 20.98 2.29
C HIS A 120 0.28 21.06 1.28
N LEU A 121 -0.90 20.62 1.70
CA LEU A 121 -2.13 20.81 0.95
C LEU A 121 -2.66 22.25 1.14
N PRO A 122 -3.37 22.83 0.14
CA PRO A 122 -3.81 24.23 0.20
C PRO A 122 -4.67 24.55 1.42
N ASP A 123 -5.50 23.60 1.84
CA ASP A 123 -6.42 23.74 2.97
C ASP A 123 -6.03 22.78 4.10
N ASN A 124 -6.29 23.22 5.34
CA ASN A 124 -6.04 22.40 6.52
C ASN A 124 -7.08 21.27 6.70
N SER A 125 -8.08 21.20 5.81
CA SER A 125 -9.15 20.21 5.80
C SER A 125 -8.94 19.26 4.60
N CYS A 126 -8.85 17.96 4.87
CA CYS A 126 -8.54 16.95 3.87
C CYS A 126 -9.56 15.82 3.92
N ALA A 127 -10.11 15.46 2.76
CA ALA A 127 -10.90 14.25 2.59
C ALA A 127 -9.98 13.06 2.34
N LEU A 128 -10.19 11.97 3.07
CA LEU A 128 -9.39 10.76 3.00
C LEU A 128 -10.19 9.58 2.47
N THR A 129 -9.61 8.85 1.52
CA THR A 129 -10.15 7.58 1.01
C THR A 129 -9.10 6.49 1.20
N GLU A 130 -9.51 5.34 1.74
CA GLU A 130 -8.65 4.15 1.80
C GLU A 130 -8.74 3.43 0.45
N ILE A 131 -7.59 3.23 -0.22
CA ILE A 131 -7.54 2.82 -1.62
C ILE A 131 -7.96 1.35 -1.79
N TRP A 132 -7.54 0.45 -0.89
CA TRP A 132 -7.81 -0.98 -1.05
C TRP A 132 -9.28 -1.35 -0.88
N SER A 133 -9.97 -0.68 0.02
CA SER A 133 -11.42 -0.90 0.28
C SER A 133 -12.33 0.07 -0.47
N GLY A 134 -11.77 1.18 -1.00
CA GLY A 134 -12.56 2.28 -1.55
C GLY A 134 -13.32 3.09 -0.48
N GLN A 135 -13.10 2.81 0.80
CA GLN A 135 -13.84 3.46 1.89
C GLN A 135 -13.46 4.92 2.01
N GLN A 136 -14.47 5.78 1.97
CA GLN A 136 -14.33 7.18 2.35
C GLN A 136 -14.28 7.28 3.87
N LEU A 137 -13.15 7.72 4.40
CA LEU A 137 -12.93 7.82 5.85
C LEU A 137 -13.47 9.11 6.44
N GLY A 138 -13.84 10.07 5.58
CA GLY A 138 -14.33 11.39 5.96
C GLY A 138 -13.26 12.47 5.88
N THR A 139 -13.55 13.63 6.47
CA THR A 139 -12.73 14.83 6.45
C THR A 139 -12.00 15.02 7.77
N PHE A 140 -10.71 15.33 7.68
CA PHE A 140 -9.83 15.49 8.83
C PHE A 140 -9.06 16.81 8.76
N LYS A 141 -8.84 17.41 9.92
CA LYS A 141 -7.98 18.59 10.07
C LYS A 141 -6.68 18.22 10.76
N ASN A 142 -5.58 18.68 10.24
CA ASN A 142 -4.24 18.56 10.81
C ASN A 142 -3.71 17.14 10.98
N ARG A 143 -4.53 16.18 11.44
CA ARG A 143 -4.06 14.83 11.78
C ARG A 143 -5.10 13.77 11.46
N PHE A 144 -4.63 12.63 10.97
CA PHE A 144 -5.40 11.41 10.84
C PHE A 144 -4.75 10.30 11.65
N THR A 145 -5.55 9.53 12.38
CA THR A 145 -5.04 8.41 13.20
C THR A 145 -5.79 7.13 12.87
N ALA A 146 -5.04 6.07 12.59
CA ALA A 146 -5.56 4.73 12.32
C ALA A 146 -4.74 3.66 13.00
N THR A 147 -5.33 2.48 13.16
CA THR A 147 -4.63 1.27 13.58
C THR A 147 -4.29 0.45 12.35
N VAL A 148 -3.01 0.18 12.15
CA VAL A 148 -2.51 -0.67 11.05
C VAL A 148 -2.27 -2.06 11.58
N PRO A 149 -2.78 -3.13 10.92
CA PRO A 149 -2.58 -4.52 11.35
C PRO A 149 -1.09 -4.89 11.49
N ALA A 150 -0.82 -6.00 12.17
CA ALA A 150 0.52 -6.59 12.20
C ALA A 150 0.97 -6.91 10.77
N HIS A 151 2.20 -6.56 10.41
CA HIS A 151 2.78 -6.73 9.06
C HIS A 151 1.94 -6.15 7.93
N GLY A 152 0.97 -5.28 8.26
CA GLY A 152 0.01 -4.68 7.35
C GLY A 152 0.39 -3.28 6.87
N ALA A 153 -0.40 -2.78 5.92
CA ALA A 153 -0.33 -1.42 5.42
C ALA A 153 -1.70 -0.81 5.21
N LEU A 154 -1.77 0.51 5.33
CA LEU A 154 -2.90 1.35 4.96
C LEU A 154 -2.46 2.27 3.84
N LEU A 155 -3.21 2.32 2.75
CA LEU A 155 -2.92 3.19 1.60
C LEU A 155 -4.05 4.20 1.40
N LEU A 156 -3.69 5.48 1.45
CA LEU A 156 -4.62 6.59 1.48
C LEU A 156 -4.47 7.48 0.25
N ARG A 157 -5.60 7.90 -0.33
CA ARG A 157 -5.70 9.08 -1.19
C ARG A 157 -6.24 10.24 -0.35
N ILE A 158 -5.60 11.40 -0.46
CA ILE A 158 -5.85 12.59 0.36
C ILE A 158 -6.06 13.76 -0.59
N THR A 159 -7.23 14.36 -0.54
CA THR A 159 -7.61 15.53 -1.32
C THR A 159 -7.88 16.72 -0.41
N ALA A 160 -7.47 17.93 -0.82
CA ALA A 160 -7.96 19.16 -0.19
C ALA A 160 -9.46 19.30 -0.46
N GLU A 161 -10.20 19.83 0.52
CA GLU A 161 -11.61 20.22 0.36
C GLU A 161 -11.76 21.60 -0.21
#